data_b2d4452c97b3f92bca52672b362c732a
#
_entry.id   b2d4452c97b3f92bca52672b362c732a
#
_cell.length_a   1.000
_cell.length_b   1.000
_cell.length_c   1.000
_cell.angle_alpha   90.00
_cell.angle_beta   90.00
_cell.angle_gamma   90.00
#
_symmetry.space_group_name_H-M   'P 1'
#
loop_
_entity.id
_entity.type
_entity.pdbx_description
1 polymer ?
#
loop_
_entity_poly.entity_id
_entity_poly.type
_entity_poly.pdbx_seq_one_letter_code
_entity_poly.pdbx_strand_id
1 'polypeptide(L)'
;MIIPTFQKAKFVENDGYLTNQMQLYNDELNNILRNGLSDNGWTLPTVTQAELADIMALPTDQQMPDGTIWYVSQGAPLTPYHEVVVLINGALRKVTTTAYP
;
A
#
# COMPACT_ATOMS: atom_id res chain seq x y z
N MET A 1 0.35 -0.75 0.52
CA MET A 1 0.73 -1.36 1.81
C MET A 1 0.22 -0.51 2.95
N ILE A 2 -0.52 -1.10 3.88
CA ILE A 2 -1.01 -0.41 5.06
C ILE A 2 -0.12 -0.80 6.23
N ILE A 3 0.52 0.20 6.84
CA ILE A 3 1.37 -0.02 8.01
C ILE A 3 0.51 0.15 9.26
N PRO A 4 0.52 -0.83 10.20
CA PRO A 4 -0.28 -0.72 11.42
C PRO A 4 0.11 0.51 12.23
N THR A 5 -0.91 1.20 12.75
CA THR A 5 -0.69 2.34 13.63
C THR A 5 -0.24 1.86 15.00
N PHE A 6 0.79 2.50 15.52
CA PHE A 6 1.26 2.23 16.86
C PHE A 6 0.21 2.68 17.88
N GLN A 7 -0.19 1.77 18.76
CA GLN A 7 -1.19 2.05 19.77
C GLN A 7 -0.53 2.38 21.11
N LYS A 8 -1.18 3.24 21.90
CA LYS A 8 -0.76 3.50 23.27
C LYS A 8 -1.04 2.26 24.10
N ALA A 9 -0.03 1.44 24.25
CA ALA A 9 -0.12 0.19 25.00
C ALA A 9 1.18 -0.06 25.74
N LYS A 10 1.09 -0.85 26.78
CA LYS A 10 2.26 -1.33 27.50
C LYS A 10 3.02 -2.30 26.59
N PHE A 11 4.32 -2.07 26.39
CA PHE A 11 5.14 -2.91 25.51
C PHE A 11 5.54 -4.22 26.13
N VAL A 12 5.80 -4.19 27.44
CA VAL A 12 6.40 -5.32 28.16
C VAL A 12 5.58 -5.58 29.41
N GLU A 13 5.30 -6.83 29.66
CA GLU A 13 4.66 -7.27 30.90
C GLU A 13 5.62 -7.10 32.08
N ASN A 14 5.11 -7.18 33.32
CA ASN A 14 5.94 -7.05 34.53
C ASN A 14 7.03 -8.10 34.61
N ASP A 15 6.84 -9.24 33.97
CA ASP A 15 7.82 -10.34 33.91
C ASP A 15 8.83 -10.21 32.77
N GLY A 16 8.78 -9.13 31.99
CA GLY A 16 9.71 -8.88 30.88
C GLY A 16 9.25 -9.38 29.52
N TYR A 17 8.10 -10.02 29.42
CA TYR A 17 7.56 -10.48 28.14
C TYR A 17 6.77 -9.38 27.44
N LEU A 18 6.74 -9.43 26.09
CA LEU A 18 5.94 -8.50 25.31
C LEU A 18 4.45 -8.69 25.60
N THR A 19 3.71 -7.60 25.63
CA THR A 19 2.25 -7.66 25.75
C THR A 19 1.66 -8.28 24.49
N ASN A 20 0.43 -8.81 24.59
CA ASN A 20 -0.27 -9.35 23.43
C ASN A 20 -0.46 -8.31 22.33
N GLN A 21 -0.73 -7.06 22.69
CA GLN A 21 -0.89 -5.99 21.71
C GLN A 21 0.40 -5.72 20.95
N MET A 22 1.54 -5.74 21.62
CA MET A 22 2.82 -5.54 20.96
C MET A 22 3.20 -6.71 20.07
N GLN A 23 2.90 -7.94 20.49
CA GLN A 23 3.10 -9.12 19.67
C GLN A 23 2.25 -9.09 18.41
N LEU A 24 0.98 -8.73 18.51
CA LEU A 24 0.08 -8.59 17.36
C LEU A 24 0.57 -7.51 16.40
N TYR A 25 1.04 -6.39 16.92
CA TYR A 25 1.62 -5.32 16.09
C TYR A 25 2.83 -5.83 15.30
N ASN A 26 3.75 -6.52 15.96
CA ASN A 26 4.94 -7.06 15.30
C ASN A 26 4.58 -8.08 14.23
N ASP A 27 3.64 -8.99 14.52
CA ASP A 27 3.21 -10.01 13.56
C ASP A 27 2.57 -9.37 12.33
N GLU A 28 1.71 -8.38 12.54
CA GLU A 28 1.05 -7.66 11.45
C GLU A 28 2.06 -6.91 10.59
N LEU A 29 3.00 -6.20 11.21
CA LEU A 29 4.06 -5.49 10.50
C LEU A 29 4.92 -6.45 9.68
N ASN A 30 5.33 -7.58 10.26
CA ASN A 30 6.12 -8.59 9.56
C ASN A 30 5.38 -9.17 8.35
N ASN A 31 4.08 -9.41 8.48
CA ASN A 31 3.27 -9.90 7.37
C ASN A 31 3.19 -8.90 6.23
N ILE A 32 2.99 -7.62 6.54
CA ILE A 32 2.94 -6.55 5.54
C ILE A 32 4.27 -6.43 4.81
N LEU A 33 5.38 -6.42 5.55
CA LEU A 33 6.71 -6.31 4.95
C LEU A 33 7.05 -7.54 4.12
N ARG A 34 6.71 -8.73 4.59
CA ARG A 34 6.97 -9.97 3.86
C ARG A 34 6.21 -10.04 2.56
N ASN A 35 4.95 -9.60 2.55
CA ASN A 35 4.10 -9.65 1.37
C ASN A 35 4.40 -8.52 0.39
N GLY A 36 4.81 -7.35 0.89
CA GLY A 36 5.06 -6.17 0.05
C GLY A 36 6.50 -6.04 -0.41
N LEU A 37 7.47 -6.46 0.42
CA LEU A 37 8.90 -6.25 0.20
C LEU A 37 9.65 -7.58 0.33
N SER A 38 9.40 -8.51 -0.58
CA SER A 38 10.06 -9.82 -0.56
C SER A 38 11.36 -9.81 -1.37
N ASP A 39 12.22 -10.80 -1.13
CA ASP A 39 13.45 -11.00 -1.91
C ASP A 39 13.16 -11.32 -3.39
N ASN A 40 11.96 -11.80 -3.68
CA ASN A 40 11.54 -12.16 -5.04
C ASN A 40 10.93 -10.97 -5.80
N GLY A 41 10.86 -9.82 -5.19
CA GLY A 41 10.34 -8.59 -5.80
C GLY A 41 9.42 -7.82 -4.87
N TRP A 42 9.12 -6.60 -5.26
CA TRP A 42 8.22 -5.72 -4.53
C TRP A 42 6.85 -5.75 -5.19
N THR A 43 5.81 -5.88 -4.38
CA THR A 43 4.44 -5.82 -4.86
C THR A 43 3.89 -4.42 -4.61
N LEU A 44 3.48 -3.74 -5.69
CA LEU A 44 2.87 -2.42 -5.57
C LEU A 44 1.44 -2.56 -5.06
N PRO A 45 0.92 -1.53 -4.35
CA PRO A 45 -0.50 -1.49 -4.01
C PRO A 45 -1.34 -1.61 -5.27
N THR A 46 -2.26 -2.57 -5.29
CA THR A 46 -3.11 -2.84 -6.45
C THR A 46 -4.49 -2.24 -6.20
N VAL A 47 -4.95 -1.40 -7.11
CA VAL A 47 -6.25 -0.73 -7.03
C VAL A 47 -6.97 -0.80 -8.37
N THR A 48 -8.30 -0.66 -8.35
CA THR A 48 -9.09 -0.45 -9.57
C THR A 48 -9.08 1.04 -9.92
N GLN A 49 -9.53 1.36 -11.14
CA GLN A 49 -9.68 2.77 -11.55
C GLN A 49 -10.64 3.53 -10.65
N ALA A 50 -11.74 2.89 -10.22
CA ALA A 50 -12.71 3.50 -9.32
C ALA A 50 -12.10 3.76 -7.93
N GLU A 51 -11.35 2.80 -7.39
CA GLU A 51 -10.68 2.96 -6.11
C GLU A 51 -9.64 4.08 -6.16
N LEU A 52 -8.89 4.19 -7.26
CA LEU A 52 -7.91 5.27 -7.43
C LEU A 52 -8.60 6.63 -7.50
N ALA A 53 -9.74 6.73 -8.18
CA ALA A 53 -10.53 7.97 -8.21
C ALA A 53 -10.99 8.37 -6.80
N ASP A 54 -11.40 7.41 -5.98
CA ASP A 54 -11.78 7.66 -4.59
C ASP A 54 -10.60 8.14 -3.76
N ILE A 55 -9.42 7.57 -3.96
CA ILE A 55 -8.19 8.01 -3.29
C ILE A 55 -7.86 9.46 -3.66
N MET A 56 -7.98 9.81 -4.94
CA MET A 56 -7.71 11.17 -5.40
C MET A 56 -8.75 12.18 -4.93
N ALA A 57 -9.94 11.74 -4.53
CA ALA A 57 -11.01 12.58 -4.02
C ALA A 57 -10.94 12.82 -2.51
N LEU A 58 -9.95 12.29 -1.81
CA LEU A 58 -9.79 12.46 -0.37
C LEU A 58 -9.57 13.94 0.00
N PRO A 59 -9.98 14.35 1.23
CA PRO A 59 -9.70 15.71 1.72
C PRO A 59 -8.20 16.06 1.66
N THR A 60 -7.90 17.35 1.57
CA THR A 60 -6.53 17.85 1.40
C THR A 60 -5.54 17.29 2.44
N ASP A 61 -5.98 17.14 3.68
CA ASP A 61 -5.15 16.61 4.77
C ASP A 61 -4.91 15.10 4.68
N GLN A 62 -5.62 14.41 3.79
CA GLN A 62 -5.52 12.95 3.59
C GLN A 62 -5.02 12.59 2.19
N GLN A 63 -4.67 13.57 1.37
CA GLN A 63 -4.20 13.31 0.01
C GLN A 63 -2.82 12.66 0.01
N MET A 64 -2.59 11.83 -1.00
CA MET A 64 -1.30 11.19 -1.17
C MET A 64 -0.24 12.18 -1.64
N PRO A 65 1.01 12.07 -1.17
CA PRO A 65 2.10 12.93 -1.65
C PRO A 65 2.52 12.56 -3.06
N ASP A 66 3.15 13.50 -3.75
CA ASP A 66 3.80 13.23 -5.03
C ASP A 66 4.82 12.09 -4.89
N GLY A 67 4.92 11.28 -5.94
CA GLY A 67 5.77 10.09 -5.92
C GLY A 67 5.05 8.82 -5.48
N THR A 68 3.80 8.91 -5.03
CA THR A 68 3.00 7.72 -4.73
C THR A 68 2.73 6.94 -6.00
N ILE A 69 2.91 5.62 -5.94
CA ILE A 69 2.82 4.73 -7.10
C ILE A 69 1.85 3.59 -6.83
N TRP A 70 1.06 3.21 -7.84
CA TRP A 70 0.09 2.12 -7.75
C TRP A 70 0.15 1.23 -8.99
N TYR A 71 -0.24 -0.02 -8.83
CA TYR A 71 -0.59 -0.89 -9.95
C TYR A 71 -2.12 -0.85 -10.11
N VAL A 72 -2.58 -0.27 -11.21
CA VAL A 72 -4.01 -0.17 -11.50
C VAL A 72 -4.42 -1.36 -12.34
N SER A 73 -5.29 -2.19 -11.79
CA SER A 73 -5.73 -3.44 -12.44
C SER A 73 -7.24 -3.51 -12.45
N GLN A 74 -7.82 -3.73 -13.63
CA GLN A 74 -9.24 -3.85 -13.83
C GLN A 74 -9.53 -4.94 -14.86
N GLY A 75 -10.39 -5.88 -14.50
CA GLY A 75 -10.73 -7.01 -15.36
C GLY A 75 -12.16 -6.95 -15.92
N ALA A 76 -12.54 -7.99 -16.64
CA ALA A 76 -13.91 -8.16 -17.14
C ALA A 76 -14.92 -8.15 -15.98
N PRO A 77 -16.20 -7.71 -16.19
CA PRO A 77 -16.78 -7.26 -17.46
C PRO A 77 -16.43 -5.84 -17.89
N LEU A 78 -15.65 -5.11 -17.08
CA LEU A 78 -15.18 -3.78 -17.43
C LEU A 78 -14.05 -3.88 -18.46
N THR A 79 -13.74 -2.77 -19.13
CA THR A 79 -12.60 -2.72 -20.06
C THR A 79 -11.33 -3.07 -19.31
N PRO A 80 -10.60 -4.13 -19.70
CA PRO A 80 -9.37 -4.52 -19.01
C PRO A 80 -8.34 -3.40 -19.02
N TYR A 81 -7.71 -3.19 -17.88
CA TYR A 81 -6.70 -2.15 -17.72
C TYR A 81 -5.64 -2.62 -16.72
N HIS A 82 -4.39 -2.62 -17.13
CA HIS A 82 -3.26 -3.06 -16.29
C HIS A 82 -2.08 -2.13 -16.52
N GLU A 83 -1.95 -1.11 -15.68
CA GLU A 83 -0.91 -0.10 -15.82
C GLU A 83 -0.33 0.30 -14.47
N VAL A 84 0.94 0.68 -14.49
CA VAL A 84 1.57 1.34 -13.34
C VAL A 84 1.30 2.83 -13.46
N VAL A 85 0.79 3.43 -12.39
CA VAL A 85 0.41 4.84 -12.34
C VAL A 85 1.17 5.50 -11.19
N VAL A 86 1.69 6.69 -11.43
CA VAL A 86 2.42 7.48 -10.43
C VAL A 86 1.81 8.87 -10.33
N LEU A 87 1.78 9.41 -9.12
CA LEU A 87 1.31 10.78 -8.86
C LEU A 87 2.50 11.73 -8.98
N ILE A 88 2.46 12.62 -9.97
CA ILE A 88 3.51 13.59 -10.24
C ILE A 88 2.89 14.99 -10.31
N ASN A 89 3.35 15.86 -9.42
CA ASN A 89 2.92 17.26 -9.35
C ASN A 89 1.39 17.41 -9.35
N GLY A 90 0.72 16.59 -8.54
CA GLY A 90 -0.73 16.60 -8.38
C GLY A 90 -1.52 15.93 -9.50
N ALA A 91 -0.86 15.33 -10.50
CA ALA A 91 -1.51 14.68 -11.64
C ALA A 91 -1.12 13.20 -11.71
N LEU A 92 -2.09 12.33 -12.01
CA LEU A 92 -1.82 10.92 -12.27
C LEU A 92 -1.20 10.75 -13.66
N ARG A 93 -0.11 10.00 -13.74
CA ARG A 93 0.58 9.70 -14.98
C ARG A 93 0.85 8.22 -15.11
N LYS A 94 0.66 7.67 -16.30
CA LYS A 94 0.98 6.27 -16.58
C LYS A 94 2.47 6.11 -16.85
N VAL A 95 3.03 5.00 -16.36
CA VAL A 95 4.39 4.60 -16.72
C VAL A 95 4.31 3.82 -18.02
N THR A 96 4.99 4.30 -19.05
CA THR A 96 5.03 3.61 -20.35
C THR A 96 5.89 2.36 -20.24
N THR A 97 5.34 1.21 -20.63
CA THR A 97 6.01 -0.08 -20.54
C THR A 97 6.06 -0.78 -21.90
N THR A 98 7.00 -1.70 -22.03
CA THR A 98 7.12 -2.56 -23.21
C THR A 98 7.16 -4.01 -22.78
N ALA A 99 6.91 -4.92 -23.73
CA ALA A 99 6.96 -6.35 -23.44
C ALA A 99 8.36 -6.79 -22.99
N TYR A 100 8.38 -7.75 -22.05
CA TYR A 100 9.62 -8.38 -21.58
C TYR A 100 9.82 -9.68 -22.37
N PRO A 101 10.99 -10.05 -22.79
CA PRO A 101 12.30 -9.41 -22.59
C PRO A 101 12.54 -8.16 -23.38
#